data_05eb21cbdd6195fe4cd625fc4e09a617
#
_entry.id   05eb21cbdd6195fe4cd625fc4e09a617
#
_cell.length_a   1.000
_cell.length_b   1.000
_cell.length_c   1.000
_cell.angle_alpha   90.00
_cell.angle_beta   90.00
_cell.angle_gamma   90.00
#
_symmetry.space_group_name_H-M   'P 1'
#
loop_
_entity.id
_entity.type
_entity.pdbx_description
1 polymer ?
#
loop_
_entity_poly.entity_id
_entity_poly.type
_entity_poly.pdbx_seq_one_letter_code
_entity_poly.pdbx_strand_id
1 'polypeptide(L)'
;TVVANVNDYIIELDGTDYNHTSHSSSATSDGIAQGLATAINGNAGFTAIAIGSGVYITKASSFNIHVSAAGVSAETMFVITTSTSNTYQLTLESKEGYVLKIVNSLDIDVDDMYLRFETDNGASTGRGQWFEDTAPGIKYKFDEQTMPHRLISQANGTFTFESISWDDRAVGDNNTNPIPSFVDFEIDHLFFYRNRLGFLSGQNVVL
;
A
#
# COMPACT_ATOMS: atom_id res chain seq x y z
N THR A 1 1.99 28.42 41.02
CA THR A 1 1.89 28.31 39.57
C THR A 1 2.01 26.83 39.23
N VAL A 2 0.94 26.19 38.85
CA VAL A 2 0.98 24.79 38.37
C VAL A 2 1.68 24.83 37.03
N VAL A 3 2.88 24.26 36.95
CA VAL A 3 3.57 24.06 35.67
C VAL A 3 2.74 23.03 34.91
N ALA A 4 2.07 23.44 33.83
CA ALA A 4 1.40 22.52 32.95
C ALA A 4 2.41 21.48 32.44
N ASN A 5 2.06 20.22 32.42
CA ASN A 5 2.91 19.18 31.86
C ASN A 5 3.21 19.53 30.41
N VAL A 6 4.47 19.77 30.10
CA VAL A 6 4.97 20.06 28.76
C VAL A 6 5.48 18.74 28.20
N ASN A 7 4.99 18.38 27.04
CA ASN A 7 5.39 17.17 26.32
C ASN A 7 6.11 17.58 25.03
N ASP A 8 7.24 16.96 24.78
CA ASP A 8 8.01 17.18 23.56
C ASP A 8 7.87 15.98 22.64
N TYR A 9 7.59 16.26 21.38
CA TYR A 9 7.50 15.29 20.29
C TYR A 9 8.57 15.60 19.27
N ILE A 10 9.34 14.59 18.89
CA ILE A 10 10.51 14.76 18.04
C ILE A 10 10.42 13.77 16.87
N ILE A 11 10.62 14.30 15.66
CA ILE A 11 10.92 13.51 14.46
C ILE A 11 12.35 13.86 14.05
N GLU A 12 13.23 12.87 14.10
CA GLU A 12 14.59 12.98 13.57
C GLU A 12 14.60 12.52 12.11
N LEU A 13 15.11 13.36 11.21
CA LEU A 13 15.28 13.07 9.79
C LEU A 13 16.74 13.26 9.40
N ASP A 14 17.42 12.23 8.96
CA ASP A 14 18.85 12.24 8.59
C ASP A 14 19.75 12.87 9.68
N GLY A 15 19.47 12.61 10.94
CA GLY A 15 20.23 13.12 12.09
C GLY A 15 19.89 14.55 12.50
N THR A 16 18.82 15.15 11.97
CA THR A 16 18.32 16.45 12.35
C THR A 16 16.97 16.33 13.04
N ASP A 17 16.87 16.89 14.25
CA ASP A 17 15.66 16.89 15.07
C ASP A 17 14.69 17.99 14.67
N TYR A 18 13.43 17.60 14.47
CA TYR A 18 12.28 18.49 14.29
C TYR A 18 11.34 18.27 15.45
N ASN A 19 11.15 19.27 16.28
CA ASN A 19 10.40 19.15 17.50
C ASN A 19 9.14 20.00 17.52
N HIS A 20 8.16 19.52 18.26
CA HIS A 20 6.98 20.27 18.65
C HIS A 20 6.70 20.05 20.14
N THR A 21 6.65 21.15 20.87
CA THR A 21 6.33 21.15 22.30
C THR A 21 4.86 21.48 22.48
N SER A 22 4.11 20.61 23.16
CA SER A 22 2.70 20.84 23.46
C SER A 22 2.44 20.99 24.95
N HIS A 23 1.44 21.79 25.28
CA HIS A 23 0.94 21.92 26.65
C HIS A 23 -0.27 21.00 26.84
N SER A 24 -0.29 20.19 27.92
CA SER A 24 -1.27 19.14 28.17
C SER A 24 -2.74 19.60 28.20
N SER A 25 -3.00 20.86 28.44
CA SER A 25 -4.36 21.41 28.53
C SER A 25 -5.05 21.71 27.18
N SER A 26 -4.27 21.69 26.09
CA SER A 26 -4.78 22.06 24.73
C SER A 26 -4.22 21.17 23.62
N ALA A 27 -3.40 20.18 23.94
CA ALA A 27 -2.79 19.30 22.95
C ALA A 27 -3.81 18.31 22.38
N THR A 28 -3.96 18.33 21.07
CA THR A 28 -4.63 17.26 20.31
C THR A 28 -3.60 16.56 19.45
N SER A 29 -3.82 15.30 19.11
CA SER A 29 -2.93 14.56 18.21
C SER A 29 -2.76 15.27 16.87
N ASP A 30 -3.82 15.83 16.34
CA ASP A 30 -3.81 16.59 15.07
C ASP A 30 -3.02 17.90 15.19
N GLY A 31 -3.14 18.58 16.33
CA GLY A 31 -2.34 19.79 16.61
C GLY A 31 -0.84 19.51 16.72
N ILE A 32 -0.48 18.37 17.31
CA ILE A 32 0.90 17.90 17.40
C ILE A 32 1.43 17.57 16.00
N ALA A 33 0.66 16.82 15.20
CA ALA A 33 1.02 16.48 13.82
C ALA A 33 1.22 17.75 12.96
N GLN A 34 0.34 18.73 13.09
CA GLN A 34 0.45 20.03 12.41
C GLN A 34 1.70 20.81 12.84
N GLY A 35 2.02 20.80 14.13
CA GLY A 35 3.21 21.44 14.66
C GLY A 35 4.51 20.81 14.13
N LEU A 36 4.58 19.48 14.13
CA LEU A 36 5.70 18.72 13.58
C LEU A 36 5.86 18.94 12.06
N ALA A 37 4.77 18.88 11.30
CA ALA A 37 4.80 19.15 9.87
C ALA A 37 5.30 20.59 9.57
N THR A 38 4.90 21.56 10.38
CA THR A 38 5.36 22.94 10.27
C THR A 38 6.86 23.06 10.55
N ALA A 39 7.35 22.39 11.59
CA ALA A 39 8.78 22.36 11.93
C ALA A 39 9.62 21.77 10.79
N ILE A 40 9.19 20.66 10.20
CA ILE A 40 9.88 19.99 9.09
C ILE A 40 9.89 20.89 7.85
N ASN A 41 8.76 21.49 7.48
CA ASN A 41 8.65 22.37 6.31
C ASN A 41 9.43 23.68 6.44
N GLY A 42 9.86 24.05 7.64
CA GLY A 42 10.76 25.18 7.89
C GLY A 42 12.18 24.98 7.35
N ASN A 43 12.54 23.76 6.98
CA ASN A 43 13.86 23.41 6.45
C ASN A 43 13.76 22.87 5.01
N ALA A 44 14.72 23.28 4.17
CA ALA A 44 14.79 22.79 2.80
C ALA A 44 15.13 21.28 2.74
N GLY A 45 14.49 20.56 1.85
CA GLY A 45 14.83 19.17 1.51
C GLY A 45 13.76 18.13 1.88
N PHE A 46 12.88 18.43 2.82
CA PHE A 46 11.73 17.59 3.16
C PHE A 46 10.42 18.31 2.89
N THR A 47 9.40 17.55 2.58
CA THR A 47 8.00 18.01 2.54
C THR A 47 7.18 17.19 3.51
N ALA A 48 6.47 17.85 4.42
CA ALA A 48 5.63 17.21 5.42
C ALA A 48 4.18 17.71 5.32
N ILE A 49 3.23 16.79 5.41
CA ILE A 49 1.80 17.08 5.41
C ILE A 49 1.20 16.42 6.65
N ALA A 50 0.55 17.21 7.50
CA ALA A 50 -0.24 16.66 8.59
C ALA A 50 -1.55 16.07 8.02
N ILE A 51 -1.86 14.84 8.39
CA ILE A 51 -3.07 14.12 7.99
C ILE A 51 -3.66 13.50 9.25
N GLY A 52 -4.71 14.11 9.80
CA GLY A 52 -5.20 13.75 11.13
C GLY A 52 -4.08 13.78 12.16
N SER A 53 -3.93 12.69 12.88
CA SER A 53 -2.88 12.52 13.90
C SER A 53 -1.50 12.09 13.36
N GLY A 54 -1.35 11.95 12.05
CA GLY A 54 -0.11 11.53 11.39
C GLY A 54 0.59 12.64 10.63
N VAL A 55 1.88 12.44 10.35
CA VAL A 55 2.67 13.31 9.47
C VAL A 55 3.21 12.47 8.31
N TYR A 56 2.77 12.78 7.10
CA TYR A 56 3.29 12.18 5.88
C TYR A 56 4.50 12.98 5.39
N ILE A 57 5.65 12.33 5.31
CA ILE A 57 6.94 12.97 5.01
C ILE A 57 7.50 12.41 3.71
N THR A 58 7.97 13.29 2.85
CA THR A 58 8.60 12.94 1.57
C THR A 58 9.91 13.68 1.36
N LYS A 59 10.82 13.05 0.60
CA LYS A 59 12.07 13.61 0.10
C LYS A 59 12.37 13.00 -1.28
N ALA A 60 13.11 13.68 -2.11
CA ALA A 60 13.50 13.18 -3.44
C ALA A 60 14.46 11.99 -3.40
N SER A 61 15.18 11.76 -2.29
CA SER A 61 16.06 10.64 -2.04
C SER A 61 15.60 9.85 -0.81
N SER A 62 16.12 8.64 -0.62
CA SER A 62 15.93 7.89 0.63
C SER A 62 16.46 8.69 1.82
N PHE A 63 15.85 8.51 2.97
CA PHE A 63 16.23 9.16 4.23
C PHE A 63 15.97 8.25 5.42
N ASN A 64 16.68 8.53 6.52
CA ASN A 64 16.46 7.87 7.81
C ASN A 64 15.43 8.66 8.62
N ILE A 65 14.57 7.94 9.34
CA ILE A 65 13.57 8.53 10.23
C ILE A 65 13.57 7.80 11.56
N HIS A 66 13.56 8.59 12.62
CA HIS A 66 13.36 8.12 13.99
C HIS A 66 12.38 9.04 14.71
N VAL A 67 11.61 8.50 15.65
CA VAL A 67 10.68 9.30 16.46
C VAL A 67 10.88 9.05 17.91
N SER A 68 10.70 10.11 18.71
CA SER A 68 10.74 10.03 20.18
C SER A 68 9.78 11.04 20.80
N ALA A 69 9.39 10.78 22.04
CA ALA A 69 8.56 11.69 22.81
C ALA A 69 9.05 11.73 24.26
N ALA A 70 9.03 12.91 24.87
CA ALA A 70 9.37 13.12 26.26
C ALA A 70 8.16 13.67 27.03
N GLY A 71 7.99 13.23 28.26
CA GLY A 71 6.83 13.57 29.10
C GLY A 71 5.59 12.71 28.88
N VAL A 72 5.62 11.81 27.89
CA VAL A 72 4.59 10.82 27.57
C VAL A 72 5.22 9.44 27.35
N SER A 73 4.40 8.40 27.17
CA SER A 73 4.90 7.06 26.82
C SER A 73 5.67 7.10 25.50
N ALA A 74 6.81 6.38 25.43
CA ALA A 74 7.61 6.25 24.21
C ALA A 74 6.83 5.62 23.04
N GLU A 75 5.78 4.84 23.32
CA GLU A 75 4.91 4.22 22.33
C GLU A 75 3.86 5.18 21.72
N THR A 76 3.86 6.45 22.15
CA THR A 76 2.91 7.46 21.63
C THR A 76 3.16 7.80 20.17
N MET A 77 4.39 7.62 19.68
CA MET A 77 4.78 7.84 18.29
C MET A 77 5.38 6.57 17.69
N PHE A 78 5.08 6.30 16.45
CA PHE A 78 5.68 5.21 15.68
C PHE A 78 5.87 5.62 14.23
N VAL A 79 6.77 4.93 13.56
CA VAL A 79 7.08 5.16 12.14
C VAL A 79 6.53 4.01 11.30
N ILE A 80 5.84 4.36 10.23
CA ILE A 80 5.46 3.42 9.17
C ILE A 80 6.20 3.85 7.91
N THR A 81 6.94 2.94 7.29
CA THR A 81 7.63 3.19 6.03
C THR A 81 6.92 2.48 4.89
N THR A 82 7.38 1.29 4.52
CA THR A 82 6.82 0.47 3.44
C THR A 82 6.09 -0.77 3.94
N SER A 83 6.25 -1.10 5.22
CA SER A 83 5.64 -2.28 5.83
C SER A 83 5.34 -2.07 7.31
N THR A 84 4.38 -2.85 7.81
CA THR A 84 4.11 -3.03 9.23
C THR A 84 3.66 -4.45 9.51
N SER A 85 3.96 -4.97 10.70
CA SER A 85 3.42 -6.24 11.19
C SER A 85 2.17 -6.07 12.07
N ASN A 86 1.71 -4.83 12.24
CA ASN A 86 0.64 -4.51 13.18
C ASN A 86 -0.50 -3.74 12.49
N THR A 87 -1.62 -4.41 12.28
CA THR A 87 -2.82 -3.80 11.68
C THR A 87 -3.42 -2.66 12.51
N TYR A 88 -3.14 -2.58 13.82
CA TYR A 88 -3.55 -1.44 14.66
C TYR A 88 -2.85 -0.14 14.29
N GLN A 89 -1.76 -0.20 13.52
CA GLN A 89 -1.06 0.97 13.01
C GLN A 89 -1.69 1.53 11.72
N LEU A 90 -2.68 0.84 11.15
CA LEU A 90 -3.43 1.34 10.00
C LEU A 90 -4.29 2.53 10.44
N THR A 91 -3.98 3.69 9.90
CA THR A 91 -4.69 4.93 10.23
C THR A 91 -6.02 5.02 9.50
N LEU A 92 -7.00 5.72 10.09
CA LEU A 92 -8.28 6.04 9.44
C LEU A 92 -8.17 7.22 8.46
N GLU A 93 -7.05 7.93 8.51
CA GLU A 93 -6.75 9.08 7.67
C GLU A 93 -5.34 8.91 7.10
N SER A 94 -5.20 9.04 5.79
CA SER A 94 -3.92 8.88 5.11
C SER A 94 -3.91 9.61 3.77
N LYS A 95 -2.85 9.41 3.01
CA LYS A 95 -2.71 9.91 1.64
C LYS A 95 -3.36 8.94 0.67
N GLU A 96 -4.10 9.49 -0.31
CA GLU A 96 -4.65 8.72 -1.43
C GLU A 96 -3.55 7.93 -2.16
N GLY A 97 -3.84 6.64 -2.40
CA GLY A 97 -2.92 5.75 -3.10
C GLY A 97 -1.69 5.31 -2.31
N TYR A 98 -1.63 5.57 -0.99
CA TYR A 98 -0.54 5.07 -0.17
C TYR A 98 -0.63 3.55 -0.05
N VAL A 99 0.44 2.84 -0.42
CA VAL A 99 0.51 1.38 -0.38
C VAL A 99 1.42 0.94 0.76
N LEU A 100 0.94 -0.02 1.53
CA LEU A 100 1.62 -0.58 2.70
C LEU A 100 1.61 -2.10 2.64
N LYS A 101 2.76 -2.73 2.87
CA LYS A 101 2.87 -4.18 3.05
C LYS A 101 2.53 -4.54 4.50
N ILE A 102 1.61 -5.46 4.71
CA ILE A 102 1.36 -6.09 6.00
C ILE A 102 2.16 -7.38 6.05
N VAL A 103 3.11 -7.45 6.97
CA VAL A 103 3.97 -8.62 7.19
C VAL A 103 3.39 -9.42 8.36
N ASN A 104 2.74 -10.54 8.06
CA ASN A 104 2.10 -11.37 9.08
C ASN A 104 3.10 -12.30 9.79
N SER A 105 4.12 -12.76 9.07
CA SER A 105 5.20 -13.60 9.60
C SER A 105 6.55 -13.11 9.08
N LEU A 106 7.57 -13.14 9.92
CA LEU A 106 8.95 -12.82 9.52
C LEU A 106 9.61 -13.96 8.72
N ASP A 107 9.06 -15.16 8.82
CA ASP A 107 9.67 -16.37 8.25
C ASP A 107 9.00 -16.85 6.95
N ILE A 108 7.82 -16.33 6.62
CA ILE A 108 7.00 -16.81 5.50
C ILE A 108 6.36 -15.61 4.79
N ASP A 109 6.83 -15.30 3.57
CA ASP A 109 6.27 -14.22 2.75
C ASP A 109 4.88 -14.54 2.16
N VAL A 110 4.42 -15.80 2.25
CA VAL A 110 3.19 -16.29 1.59
C VAL A 110 1.91 -15.71 2.19
N ASP A 111 1.96 -15.26 3.44
CA ASP A 111 0.83 -14.67 4.17
C ASP A 111 0.87 -13.14 4.22
N ASP A 112 1.85 -12.53 3.56
CA ASP A 112 1.95 -11.08 3.43
C ASP A 112 0.92 -10.54 2.45
N MET A 113 0.38 -9.37 2.74
CA MET A 113 -0.58 -8.69 1.87
C MET A 113 -0.18 -7.22 1.65
N TYR A 114 -0.65 -6.67 0.55
CA TYR A 114 -0.48 -5.25 0.24
C TYR A 114 -1.84 -4.56 0.39
N LEU A 115 -1.84 -3.42 1.06
CA LEU A 115 -3.03 -2.60 1.24
C LEU A 115 -2.78 -1.22 0.64
N ARG A 116 -3.75 -0.73 -0.13
CA ARG A 116 -3.79 0.63 -0.66
C ARG A 116 -4.88 1.44 0.04
N PHE A 117 -4.53 2.66 0.43
CA PHE A 117 -5.48 3.58 1.03
C PHE A 117 -6.26 4.34 -0.03
N GLU A 118 -7.57 4.38 0.12
CA GLU A 118 -8.49 5.17 -0.70
C GLU A 118 -9.27 6.12 0.18
N THR A 119 -9.25 7.40 -0.19
CA THR A 119 -10.02 8.43 0.54
C THR A 119 -11.50 8.37 0.18
N ASP A 120 -12.37 8.61 1.14
CA ASP A 120 -13.84 8.51 0.96
C ASP A 120 -14.39 9.42 -0.14
N ASN A 121 -13.68 10.48 -0.49
CA ASN A 121 -14.13 11.52 -1.45
C ASN A 121 -13.16 11.75 -2.62
N GLY A 122 -12.15 10.90 -2.78
CA GLY A 122 -11.12 11.05 -3.82
C GLY A 122 -10.18 12.25 -3.62
N ALA A 123 -10.15 12.84 -2.42
CA ALA A 123 -9.18 13.90 -2.10
C ALA A 123 -7.77 13.31 -2.00
N SER A 124 -6.75 14.14 -2.18
CA SER A 124 -5.35 13.70 -2.09
C SER A 124 -4.93 13.20 -0.70
N THR A 125 -5.63 13.62 0.34
CA THR A 125 -5.45 13.21 1.73
C THR A 125 -6.77 13.30 2.48
N GLY A 126 -6.95 12.50 3.51
CA GLY A 126 -8.12 12.56 4.38
C GLY A 126 -8.54 11.21 4.92
N ARG A 127 -9.78 11.16 5.38
CA ARG A 127 -10.40 9.94 5.88
C ARG A 127 -10.69 8.98 4.73
N GLY A 128 -10.54 7.68 4.98
CA GLY A 128 -10.76 6.66 3.98
C GLY A 128 -10.65 5.25 4.52
N GLN A 129 -10.40 4.30 3.63
CA GLN A 129 -10.33 2.88 3.92
C GLN A 129 -9.13 2.24 3.24
N TRP A 130 -8.69 1.11 3.80
CA TRP A 130 -7.64 0.27 3.24
C TRP A 130 -8.25 -0.86 2.43
N PHE A 131 -7.82 -1.01 1.20
CA PHE A 131 -8.22 -2.10 0.29
C PHE A 131 -7.00 -2.94 -0.06
N GLU A 132 -7.22 -4.23 -0.22
CA GLU A 132 -6.17 -5.11 -0.71
C GLU A 132 -5.78 -4.74 -2.14
N ASP A 133 -4.48 -4.75 -2.43
CA ASP A 133 -3.93 -4.33 -3.71
C ASP A 133 -2.71 -5.19 -4.09
N THR A 134 -2.17 -4.95 -5.27
CA THR A 134 -0.93 -5.56 -5.73
C THR A 134 0.30 -4.86 -5.15
N ALA A 135 1.40 -5.59 -5.09
CA ALA A 135 2.70 -5.01 -4.74
C ALA A 135 3.07 -3.87 -5.70
N PRO A 136 3.68 -2.78 -5.20
CA PRO A 136 4.11 -1.68 -6.06
C PRO A 136 5.10 -2.13 -7.13
N GLY A 137 4.90 -1.65 -8.37
CA GLY A 137 5.83 -1.85 -9.47
C GLY A 137 5.79 -3.20 -10.18
N ILE A 138 4.86 -4.10 -9.82
CA ILE A 138 4.66 -5.36 -10.54
C ILE A 138 3.70 -5.17 -11.73
N LYS A 139 3.79 -6.09 -12.69
CA LYS A 139 2.82 -6.17 -13.80
C LYS A 139 1.50 -6.70 -13.24
N TYR A 140 0.42 -5.97 -13.44
CA TYR A 140 -0.92 -6.36 -13.00
C TYR A 140 -1.93 -6.50 -14.16
N LYS A 141 -1.62 -5.96 -15.33
CA LYS A 141 -2.44 -6.04 -16.54
C LYS A 141 -1.90 -7.04 -17.52
N PHE A 142 -2.81 -7.72 -18.21
CA PHE A 142 -2.49 -8.60 -19.32
C PHE A 142 -2.72 -7.88 -20.64
N ASP A 143 -1.84 -8.13 -21.62
CA ASP A 143 -2.06 -7.67 -23.00
C ASP A 143 -2.98 -8.67 -23.69
N GLU A 144 -4.23 -8.28 -23.93
CA GLU A 144 -5.26 -9.11 -24.57
C GLU A 144 -4.82 -9.70 -25.90
N GLN A 145 -3.90 -9.04 -26.60
CA GLN A 145 -3.40 -9.50 -27.91
C GLN A 145 -2.44 -10.70 -27.79
N THR A 146 -1.81 -10.88 -26.64
CA THR A 146 -0.88 -11.98 -26.36
C THR A 146 -1.51 -13.10 -25.54
N MET A 147 -2.71 -12.87 -25.01
CA MET A 147 -3.45 -13.83 -24.19
C MET A 147 -4.29 -14.77 -25.06
N PRO A 148 -4.76 -15.92 -24.52
CA PRO A 148 -5.66 -16.83 -25.23
C PRO A 148 -6.90 -16.13 -25.80
N HIS A 149 -7.23 -16.44 -27.04
CA HIS A 149 -8.39 -15.93 -27.76
C HIS A 149 -9.52 -16.94 -27.73
N ARG A 150 -10.73 -16.50 -28.05
CA ARG A 150 -11.89 -17.37 -28.17
C ARG A 150 -12.38 -17.48 -29.60
N LEU A 151 -12.88 -18.66 -29.94
CA LEU A 151 -13.58 -18.93 -31.18
C LEU A 151 -15.08 -19.11 -30.87
N ILE A 152 -15.92 -18.25 -31.41
CA ILE A 152 -17.35 -18.25 -31.16
C ILE A 152 -18.08 -18.76 -32.43
N SER A 153 -18.89 -19.80 -32.25
CA SER A 153 -19.83 -20.25 -33.29
C SER A 153 -21.03 -19.31 -33.37
N GLN A 154 -21.31 -18.82 -34.58
CA GLN A 154 -22.43 -17.94 -34.84
C GLN A 154 -23.64 -18.72 -35.36
N ALA A 155 -24.86 -18.20 -35.14
CA ALA A 155 -26.11 -18.82 -35.59
C ALA A 155 -26.21 -19.00 -37.13
N ASN A 156 -25.46 -18.23 -37.90
CA ASN A 156 -25.39 -18.31 -39.37
C ASN A 156 -24.39 -19.37 -39.87
N GLY A 157 -23.78 -20.15 -39.00
CA GLY A 157 -22.81 -21.19 -39.33
C GLY A 157 -21.37 -20.69 -39.56
N THR A 158 -21.08 -19.41 -39.27
CA THR A 158 -19.73 -18.86 -39.30
C THR A 158 -19.10 -18.90 -37.90
N PHE A 159 -17.81 -18.59 -37.83
CA PHE A 159 -17.07 -18.45 -36.58
C PHE A 159 -16.45 -17.07 -36.50
N THR A 160 -16.44 -16.50 -35.32
CA THR A 160 -15.70 -15.29 -35.00
C THR A 160 -14.54 -15.65 -34.05
N PHE A 161 -13.32 -15.25 -34.42
CA PHE A 161 -12.12 -15.38 -33.59
C PHE A 161 -11.80 -14.00 -33.03
N GLU A 162 -11.73 -13.87 -31.70
CA GLU A 162 -11.55 -12.60 -31.04
C GLU A 162 -10.76 -12.72 -29.75
N SER A 163 -10.15 -11.62 -29.32
CA SER A 163 -9.52 -11.52 -28.01
C SER A 163 -10.56 -11.59 -26.88
N ILE A 164 -10.12 -11.97 -25.70
CA ILE A 164 -10.92 -11.98 -24.48
C ILE A 164 -10.38 -10.88 -23.58
N SER A 165 -11.27 -10.11 -22.95
CA SER A 165 -10.87 -9.23 -21.87
C SER A 165 -10.52 -10.06 -20.65
N TRP A 166 -9.32 -9.88 -20.15
CA TRP A 166 -8.79 -10.56 -18.96
C TRP A 166 -8.81 -9.59 -17.80
N ASP A 167 -9.30 -10.07 -16.66
CA ASP A 167 -9.29 -9.26 -15.44
C ASP A 167 -7.86 -8.94 -15.03
N ASP A 168 -7.67 -7.73 -14.51
CA ASP A 168 -6.41 -7.31 -13.93
C ASP A 168 -6.11 -8.13 -12.68
N ARG A 169 -4.83 -8.26 -12.34
CA ARG A 169 -4.37 -8.82 -11.08
C ARG A 169 -4.79 -7.89 -9.96
N ALA A 170 -5.63 -8.36 -9.06
CA ALA A 170 -6.24 -7.53 -8.03
C ALA A 170 -5.40 -7.44 -6.75
N VAL A 171 -4.58 -8.46 -6.43
CA VAL A 171 -3.92 -8.58 -5.13
C VAL A 171 -2.57 -9.30 -5.20
N GLY A 172 -1.75 -9.12 -4.18
CA GLY A 172 -0.53 -9.89 -3.95
C GLY A 172 0.67 -9.45 -4.78
N ASP A 173 1.66 -10.32 -4.84
CA ASP A 173 2.91 -10.11 -5.59
C ASP A 173 3.25 -11.34 -6.45
N ASN A 174 4.47 -11.39 -6.99
CA ASN A 174 4.89 -12.50 -7.85
C ASN A 174 5.08 -13.83 -7.10
N ASN A 175 5.18 -13.81 -5.77
CA ASN A 175 5.32 -15.01 -4.94
C ASN A 175 3.96 -15.49 -4.43
N THR A 176 3.14 -14.57 -3.93
CA THR A 176 1.84 -14.89 -3.31
C THR A 176 0.72 -15.07 -4.32
N ASN A 177 0.80 -14.38 -5.47
CA ASN A 177 -0.14 -14.48 -6.57
C ASN A 177 0.60 -14.39 -7.91
N PRO A 178 1.35 -15.43 -8.31
CA PRO A 178 2.13 -15.43 -9.55
C PRO A 178 1.25 -15.27 -10.79
N ILE A 179 1.80 -14.70 -11.84
CA ILE A 179 1.12 -14.64 -13.14
C ILE A 179 0.90 -16.07 -13.67
N PRO A 180 -0.19 -16.33 -14.42
CA PRO A 180 -0.42 -17.63 -15.05
C PRO A 180 0.76 -18.03 -15.95
N SER A 181 1.19 -19.30 -15.86
CA SER A 181 2.37 -19.79 -16.58
C SER A 181 2.25 -19.66 -18.10
N PHE A 182 1.04 -19.70 -18.66
CA PHE A 182 0.81 -19.55 -20.10
C PHE A 182 1.01 -18.12 -20.61
N VAL A 183 1.27 -17.13 -19.76
CA VAL A 183 1.58 -15.76 -20.21
C VAL A 183 2.90 -15.71 -20.98
N ASP A 184 3.88 -16.50 -20.57
CA ASP A 184 5.21 -16.54 -21.19
C ASP A 184 5.55 -17.90 -21.82
N PHE A 185 4.64 -18.90 -21.77
CA PHE A 185 4.86 -20.26 -22.28
C PHE A 185 3.73 -20.74 -23.16
N GLU A 186 4.02 -21.75 -23.96
CA GLU A 186 3.02 -22.39 -24.81
C GLU A 186 1.94 -23.09 -23.98
N ILE A 187 0.72 -23.09 -24.51
CA ILE A 187 -0.38 -23.88 -23.96
C ILE A 187 -0.33 -25.26 -24.63
N ASP A 188 0.04 -26.29 -23.88
CA ASP A 188 0.14 -27.65 -24.37
C ASP A 188 -1.22 -28.29 -24.60
N HIS A 189 -2.11 -28.12 -23.63
CA HIS A 189 -3.45 -28.71 -23.67
C HIS A 189 -4.49 -27.85 -22.94
N LEU A 190 -5.76 -28.04 -23.34
CA LEU A 190 -6.93 -27.49 -22.67
C LEU A 190 -7.74 -28.67 -22.10
N PHE A 191 -8.31 -28.47 -20.93
CA PHE A 191 -9.24 -29.42 -20.35
C PHE A 191 -10.40 -28.69 -19.65
N PHE A 192 -11.47 -29.40 -19.45
CA PHE A 192 -12.67 -28.87 -18.81
C PHE A 192 -13.02 -29.72 -17.59
N TYR A 193 -13.11 -29.10 -16.44
CA TYR A 193 -13.44 -29.78 -15.20
C TYR A 193 -14.36 -28.93 -14.31
N ARG A 194 -15.50 -29.49 -13.92
CA ARG A 194 -16.47 -28.83 -13.03
C ARG A 194 -16.80 -27.39 -13.42
N ASN A 195 -17.13 -27.14 -14.69
CA ASN A 195 -17.41 -25.82 -15.26
C ASN A 195 -16.25 -24.81 -15.26
N ARG A 196 -15.01 -25.30 -15.15
CA ARG A 196 -13.81 -24.48 -15.29
C ARG A 196 -13.00 -24.96 -16.47
N LEU A 197 -12.53 -24.00 -17.26
CA LEU A 197 -11.55 -24.24 -18.29
C LEU A 197 -10.17 -24.26 -17.65
N GLY A 198 -9.41 -25.32 -17.86
CA GLY A 198 -8.05 -25.43 -17.38
C GLY A 198 -7.05 -25.45 -18.54
N PHE A 199 -5.88 -24.92 -18.27
CA PHE A 199 -4.75 -24.84 -19.19
C PHE A 199 -3.60 -25.68 -18.62
N LEU A 200 -2.98 -26.50 -19.47
CA LEU A 200 -1.68 -27.10 -19.18
C LEU A 200 -0.62 -26.30 -19.92
N SER A 201 0.33 -25.74 -19.20
CA SER A 201 1.38 -24.90 -19.75
C SER A 201 2.68 -25.12 -19.00
N GLY A 202 3.71 -25.56 -19.71
CA GLY A 202 4.97 -25.97 -19.09
C GLY A 202 4.76 -27.11 -18.09
N GLN A 203 5.08 -26.88 -16.82
CA GLN A 203 4.89 -27.87 -15.72
C GLN A 203 3.71 -27.56 -14.82
N ASN A 204 2.83 -26.64 -15.23
CA ASN A 204 1.76 -26.10 -14.39
C ASN A 204 0.37 -26.42 -14.95
N VAL A 205 -0.58 -26.46 -14.02
CA VAL A 205 -2.03 -26.52 -14.28
C VAL A 205 -2.62 -25.20 -13.81
N VAL A 206 -3.26 -24.48 -14.72
CA VAL A 206 -3.97 -23.22 -14.42
C VAL A 206 -5.47 -23.44 -14.58
N LEU A 207 -6.26 -23.08 -13.56
CA LEU A 207 -7.72 -23.26 -13.50
C LEU A 207 -8.44 -21.91 -13.35
#